data_c833023a71d3313471b3beda13bacb0a
#
_entry.id   c833023a71d3313471b3beda13bacb0a
#
_cell.length_a   1.000
_cell.length_b   1.000
_cell.length_c   1.000
_cell.angle_alpha   90.00
_cell.angle_beta   90.00
_cell.angle_gamma   90.00
#
_symmetry.space_group_name_H-M   'P 1'
#
loop_
_entity.id
_entity.type
_entity.pdbx_description
1 polymer ?
#
loop_
_entity_poly.entity_id
_entity_poly.type
_entity_poly.pdbx_seq_one_letter_code
_entity_poly.pdbx_strand_id
1 'polypeptide(L)'
;MTSSINPNTIDGTYPIAGQDNNSQGFRDNFTQTKVNFTYAAQEISDLQTKAVLKAALTGTTLDNDMGGSLLYDATIQDFAATRVALGTVTGTCTVNYASGHYQTVTIGSGSMTVAFTNFPASGYQGWVILRVTTTVGATMTLPAAVGAGSSAASVLGIQGISSNVITFKEAGTYEYQFHTEDGGTSIYLSELTRPRNRWVNPLFIASSEDLAPSAAASLTTYNSYFTTAAAETATLAAGTTGQIKVFSAVDITSGNMVITVTNAGWKSSGTGTITFATRGAGCTLQYINSKWFCIGNNGATFA
;
A
#
# COMPACT_ATOMS: atom_id res chain seq x y z
N MET A 1 34.63 -10.68 -25.62
CA MET A 1 35.40 -9.93 -26.62
C MET A 1 36.84 -10.30 -26.45
N THR A 2 37.58 -10.56 -27.53
CA THR A 2 39.02 -10.81 -27.46
C THR A 2 39.73 -9.45 -27.52
N SER A 3 40.78 -9.22 -26.72
CA SER A 3 41.55 -7.98 -26.74
C SER A 3 42.16 -7.74 -28.12
N SER A 4 42.13 -6.52 -28.57
CA SER A 4 42.82 -6.07 -29.81
C SER A 4 44.29 -5.72 -29.60
N ILE A 5 44.73 -5.68 -28.34
CA ILE A 5 46.15 -5.47 -27.98
C ILE A 5 46.92 -6.68 -28.41
N ASN A 6 47.92 -6.50 -29.28
CA ASN A 6 48.77 -7.57 -29.75
C ASN A 6 50.24 -7.23 -29.51
N PRO A 7 50.88 -7.71 -28.44
CA PRO A 7 52.28 -7.43 -28.15
C PRO A 7 53.24 -8.08 -29.17
N ASN A 8 52.79 -9.12 -29.86
CA ASN A 8 53.63 -9.83 -30.83
C ASN A 8 53.87 -9.02 -32.14
N THR A 9 53.21 -7.88 -32.32
CA THR A 9 53.47 -6.97 -33.45
C THR A 9 54.69 -6.08 -33.23
N ILE A 10 55.22 -6.05 -32.00
CA ILE A 10 56.45 -5.35 -31.65
C ILE A 10 57.60 -6.33 -31.77
N ASP A 11 58.61 -6.05 -32.62
CA ASP A 11 59.77 -6.87 -32.77
C ASP A 11 60.71 -6.71 -31.55
N GLY A 12 60.60 -7.67 -30.62
CA GLY A 12 61.45 -7.72 -29.41
C GLY A 12 62.89 -8.07 -29.65
N THR A 13 63.26 -8.45 -30.87
CA THR A 13 64.64 -8.76 -31.24
C THR A 13 65.40 -7.60 -31.90
N TYR A 14 64.67 -6.55 -32.23
CA TYR A 14 65.20 -5.31 -32.80
C TYR A 14 65.44 -4.24 -31.72
N PRO A 15 66.60 -3.55 -31.68
CA PRO A 15 67.74 -3.61 -32.57
C PRO A 15 68.66 -4.84 -32.32
N ILE A 16 69.28 -5.35 -33.38
CA ILE A 16 70.18 -6.46 -33.28
C ILE A 16 71.54 -5.97 -32.77
N ALA A 17 72.01 -6.56 -31.67
CA ALA A 17 73.31 -6.16 -31.09
C ALA A 17 74.44 -6.42 -32.01
N GLY A 18 75.38 -5.45 -32.16
CA GLY A 18 76.55 -5.55 -32.97
C GLY A 18 76.38 -5.40 -34.50
N GLN A 19 75.15 -5.01 -34.91
CA GLN A 19 74.82 -4.69 -36.29
C GLN A 19 74.46 -3.22 -36.47
N ASP A 20 74.63 -2.70 -37.70
CA ASP A 20 74.12 -1.36 -38.08
C ASP A 20 72.64 -1.49 -38.36
N ASN A 21 71.82 -0.97 -37.41
CA ASN A 21 70.38 -1.04 -37.47
C ASN A 21 69.77 0.20 -38.13
N ASN A 22 68.92 -0.03 -39.14
CA ASN A 22 68.24 1.07 -39.83
C ASN A 22 67.14 1.70 -38.97
N SER A 23 66.79 2.95 -39.27
CA SER A 23 65.75 3.70 -38.49
C SER A 23 64.34 3.18 -38.75
N GLN A 24 64.08 2.35 -39.74
CA GLN A 24 62.74 1.89 -40.08
C GLN A 24 62.23 0.91 -39.03
N GLY A 25 62.99 -0.04 -38.56
CA GLY A 25 62.58 -0.97 -37.52
C GLY A 25 62.22 -0.29 -36.20
N PHE A 26 62.93 0.81 -35.84
CA PHE A 26 62.54 1.64 -34.70
C PHE A 26 61.19 2.27 -34.94
N ARG A 27 60.93 2.87 -36.08
CA ARG A 27 59.68 3.51 -36.42
C ARG A 27 58.52 2.52 -36.43
N ASP A 28 58.72 1.34 -36.95
CA ASP A 28 57.72 0.29 -37.02
C ASP A 28 57.34 -0.16 -35.60
N ASN A 29 58.33 -0.42 -34.72
CA ASN A 29 58.05 -0.75 -33.33
C ASN A 29 57.32 0.38 -32.57
N PHE A 30 57.72 1.65 -32.74
CA PHE A 30 57.00 2.76 -32.14
C PHE A 30 55.58 2.90 -32.70
N THR A 31 55.37 2.65 -33.98
CA THR A 31 54.07 2.67 -34.60
C THR A 31 53.16 1.58 -34.00
N GLN A 32 53.69 0.34 -33.87
CA GLN A 32 52.94 -0.77 -33.25
C GLN A 32 52.65 -0.51 -31.77
N THR A 33 53.61 0.05 -31.04
CA THR A 33 53.38 0.48 -29.63
C THR A 33 52.26 1.50 -29.54
N LYS A 34 52.25 2.53 -30.40
CA LYS A 34 51.18 3.54 -30.43
C LYS A 34 49.81 2.90 -30.74
N VAL A 35 49.75 1.99 -31.70
CA VAL A 35 48.52 1.26 -32.04
C VAL A 35 48.01 0.44 -30.85
N ASN A 36 48.90 -0.30 -30.17
CA ASN A 36 48.54 -1.07 -28.99
C ASN A 36 48.07 -0.19 -27.84
N PHE A 37 48.67 0.96 -27.60
CA PHE A 37 48.17 1.94 -26.62
C PHE A 37 46.81 2.52 -26.99
N THR A 38 46.52 2.72 -28.27
CA THR A 38 45.19 3.15 -28.71
C THR A 38 44.15 2.08 -28.40
N TYR A 39 44.41 0.82 -28.66
CA TYR A 39 43.54 -0.29 -28.31
C TYR A 39 43.36 -0.40 -26.79
N ALA A 40 44.43 -0.27 -26.01
CA ALA A 40 44.36 -0.29 -24.57
C ALA A 40 43.46 0.84 -24.02
N ALA A 41 43.60 2.05 -24.54
CA ALA A 41 42.74 3.18 -24.15
C ALA A 41 41.26 2.94 -24.48
N GLN A 42 40.98 2.35 -25.64
CA GLN A 42 39.61 1.97 -26.04
C GLN A 42 39.03 0.89 -25.15
N GLU A 43 39.78 -0.16 -24.85
CA GLU A 43 39.33 -1.27 -23.98
C GLU A 43 39.11 -0.80 -22.53
N ILE A 44 39.97 0.10 -22.01
CA ILE A 44 39.80 0.72 -20.70
C ILE A 44 38.56 1.59 -20.68
N SER A 45 38.32 2.41 -21.71
CA SER A 45 37.10 3.22 -21.82
C SER A 45 35.86 2.35 -21.86
N ASP A 46 35.91 1.25 -22.59
CA ASP A 46 34.77 0.29 -22.65
C ASP A 46 34.49 -0.37 -21.29
N LEU A 47 35.57 -0.77 -20.58
CA LEU A 47 35.43 -1.29 -19.21
C LEU A 47 34.85 -0.25 -18.24
N GLN A 48 35.29 1.00 -18.32
CA GLN A 48 34.78 2.09 -17.48
C GLN A 48 33.28 2.32 -17.66
N THR A 49 32.76 2.12 -18.88
CA THR A 49 31.34 2.30 -19.18
C THR A 49 30.47 1.09 -18.87
N LYS A 50 31.08 -0.12 -18.81
CA LYS A 50 30.34 -1.39 -18.67
C LYS A 50 30.54 -2.09 -17.33
N ALA A 51 31.52 -1.68 -16.52
CA ALA A 51 31.81 -2.31 -15.25
C ALA A 51 30.94 -1.68 -14.12
N VAL A 52 30.50 -2.51 -13.20
CA VAL A 52 29.93 -2.03 -11.92
C VAL A 52 31.07 -1.56 -11.04
N LEU A 53 31.12 -0.29 -10.74
CA LEU A 53 32.20 0.34 -9.99
C LEU A 53 31.92 0.31 -8.49
N LYS A 54 32.95 -0.01 -7.69
CA LYS A 54 32.88 0.08 -6.23
C LYS A 54 32.96 1.52 -5.71
N ALA A 55 33.61 2.40 -6.45
CA ALA A 55 33.80 3.80 -6.14
C ALA A 55 33.68 4.64 -7.41
N ALA A 56 33.21 5.87 -7.29
CA ALA A 56 33.12 6.79 -8.42
C ALA A 56 34.50 7.08 -9.02
N LEU A 57 34.58 7.20 -10.33
CA LEU A 57 35.75 7.76 -11.02
C LEU A 57 35.85 9.25 -10.70
N THR A 58 37.06 9.79 -10.75
CA THR A 58 37.32 11.23 -10.53
C THR A 58 36.45 12.08 -11.45
N GLY A 59 35.65 12.98 -10.85
CA GLY A 59 34.75 13.90 -11.59
C GLY A 59 33.39 13.31 -11.97
N THR A 60 33.05 12.10 -11.49
CA THR A 60 31.74 11.47 -11.72
C THR A 60 31.05 11.11 -10.41
N THR A 61 29.73 10.97 -10.43
CA THR A 61 28.95 10.34 -9.36
C THR A 61 28.98 8.82 -9.56
N LEU A 62 28.92 8.07 -8.45
CA LEU A 62 28.73 6.63 -8.51
C LEU A 62 27.27 6.33 -8.86
N ASP A 63 27.02 6.11 -10.14
CA ASP A 63 25.71 5.72 -10.67
C ASP A 63 25.92 4.54 -11.63
N ASN A 64 25.64 3.34 -11.14
CA ASN A 64 25.77 2.11 -11.92
C ASN A 64 24.42 1.78 -12.54
N ASP A 65 24.11 2.35 -13.68
CA ASP A 65 22.96 1.96 -14.48
C ASP A 65 23.25 0.60 -15.15
N MET A 66 22.51 -0.41 -14.73
CA MET A 66 22.63 -1.77 -15.29
C MET A 66 21.98 -1.90 -16.68
N GLY A 67 21.34 -0.83 -17.18
CA GLY A 67 20.71 -0.79 -18.50
C GLY A 67 19.71 -1.92 -18.76
N GLY A 68 19.01 -2.38 -17.72
CA GLY A 68 18.09 -3.52 -17.80
C GLY A 68 18.77 -4.89 -17.86
N SER A 69 20.09 -4.98 -17.62
CA SER A 69 20.80 -6.26 -17.57
C SER A 69 20.31 -7.15 -16.45
N LEU A 70 20.21 -8.44 -16.71
CA LEU A 70 19.75 -9.43 -15.76
C LEU A 70 20.86 -9.77 -14.76
N LEU A 71 20.55 -9.74 -13.46
CA LEU A 71 21.43 -10.23 -12.40
C LEU A 71 21.04 -11.66 -12.05
N TYR A 72 21.93 -12.63 -12.31
CA TYR A 72 21.76 -14.03 -11.92
C TYR A 72 22.49 -14.34 -10.61
N ASP A 73 21.88 -15.19 -9.76
CA ASP A 73 22.47 -15.71 -8.51
C ASP A 73 23.07 -14.61 -7.62
N ALA A 74 22.43 -13.43 -7.61
CA ALA A 74 22.90 -12.30 -6.81
C ALA A 74 22.34 -12.36 -5.40
N THR A 75 23.21 -12.25 -4.39
CA THR A 75 22.80 -11.98 -3.01
C THR A 75 22.87 -10.47 -2.79
N ILE A 76 21.74 -9.85 -2.43
CA ILE A 76 21.66 -8.42 -2.12
C ILE A 76 21.45 -8.27 -0.62
N GLN A 77 22.36 -7.58 0.07
CA GLN A 77 22.29 -7.24 1.48
C GLN A 77 22.22 -5.71 1.61
N ASP A 78 21.48 -5.22 2.60
CA ASP A 78 21.31 -3.79 2.88
C ASP A 78 20.76 -2.98 1.68
N PHE A 79 19.72 -3.52 1.06
CA PHE A 79 19.04 -2.84 -0.05
C PHE A 79 18.18 -1.69 0.46
N ALA A 80 18.51 -0.46 0.06
CA ALA A 80 17.72 0.74 0.32
C ALA A 80 17.00 1.19 -0.96
N ALA A 81 15.66 1.25 -0.92
CA ALA A 81 14.87 1.82 -2.00
C ALA A 81 14.79 3.35 -1.87
N THR A 82 14.94 4.06 -2.97
CA THR A 82 14.77 5.52 -3.00
C THR A 82 13.31 5.89 -2.74
N ARG A 83 13.08 6.82 -1.79
CA ARG A 83 11.77 7.40 -1.55
C ARG A 83 11.52 8.56 -2.48
N VAL A 84 10.45 8.49 -3.25
CA VAL A 84 9.99 9.59 -4.12
C VAL A 84 8.87 10.35 -3.42
N ALA A 85 9.05 11.65 -3.18
CA ALA A 85 8.03 12.52 -2.60
C ALA A 85 7.24 13.22 -3.70
N LEU A 86 5.96 12.87 -3.86
CA LEU A 86 5.05 13.49 -4.83
C LEU A 86 4.43 14.80 -4.30
N GLY A 87 4.67 15.11 -3.02
CA GLY A 87 4.17 16.33 -2.38
C GLY A 87 2.69 16.28 -2.03
N THR A 88 2.08 17.48 -1.96
CA THR A 88 0.63 17.63 -1.75
C THR A 88 -0.05 17.74 -3.11
N VAL A 89 -1.00 16.83 -3.38
CA VAL A 89 -1.68 16.74 -4.68
C VAL A 89 -3.15 17.08 -4.53
N THR A 90 -3.63 17.94 -5.45
CA THR A 90 -5.04 18.28 -5.63
C THR A 90 -5.41 17.96 -7.08
N GLY A 91 -6.02 16.81 -7.31
CA GLY A 91 -6.32 16.33 -8.66
C GLY A 91 -5.57 15.05 -9.02
N THR A 92 -4.88 14.99 -10.16
CA THR A 92 -4.20 13.78 -10.61
C THR A 92 -2.83 13.61 -9.97
N CYS A 93 -2.63 12.47 -9.30
CA CYS A 93 -1.36 12.00 -8.77
C CYS A 93 -0.78 10.96 -9.74
N THR A 94 0.31 11.30 -10.42
CA THR A 94 1.00 10.36 -11.31
C THR A 94 2.05 9.59 -10.53
N VAL A 95 1.81 8.29 -10.35
CA VAL A 95 2.74 7.33 -9.77
C VAL A 95 3.58 6.75 -10.91
N ASN A 96 4.85 7.16 -10.98
CA ASN A 96 5.76 6.71 -12.02
C ASN A 96 6.65 5.58 -11.48
N TYR A 97 6.46 4.36 -11.99
CA TYR A 97 7.26 3.19 -11.60
C TYR A 97 8.77 3.41 -11.80
N ALA A 98 9.17 4.06 -12.89
CA ALA A 98 10.58 4.29 -13.20
C ALA A 98 11.27 5.28 -12.22
N SER A 99 10.50 6.05 -11.45
CA SER A 99 11.07 6.98 -10.47
C SER A 99 11.46 6.32 -9.14
N GLY A 100 10.90 5.14 -8.84
CA GLY A 100 11.18 4.39 -7.62
C GLY A 100 9.96 3.67 -7.07
N HIS A 101 10.20 2.61 -6.33
CA HIS A 101 9.17 1.69 -5.88
C HIS A 101 8.43 2.14 -4.61
N TYR A 102 8.94 3.14 -3.87
CA TYR A 102 8.29 3.70 -2.69
C TYR A 102 8.02 5.19 -2.88
N GLN A 103 6.76 5.54 -3.05
CA GLN A 103 6.32 6.90 -3.33
C GLN A 103 5.38 7.42 -2.24
N THR A 104 5.49 8.70 -1.91
CA THR A 104 4.70 9.32 -0.83
C THR A 104 3.93 10.52 -1.35
N VAL A 105 2.65 10.62 -0.96
CA VAL A 105 1.76 11.70 -1.37
C VAL A 105 0.89 12.16 -0.19
N THR A 106 0.52 13.44 -0.19
CA THR A 106 -0.51 13.99 0.71
C THR A 106 -1.70 14.44 -0.13
N ILE A 107 -2.91 14.04 0.23
CA ILE A 107 -4.14 14.53 -0.41
C ILE A 107 -4.43 15.95 0.08
N GLY A 108 -4.43 16.93 -0.83
CA GLY A 108 -4.52 18.34 -0.48
C GLY A 108 -5.94 18.86 -0.27
N SER A 109 -6.85 18.66 -1.21
CA SER A 109 -8.19 19.27 -1.21
C SER A 109 -9.33 18.26 -1.14
N GLY A 110 -9.17 17.22 -0.34
CA GLY A 110 -10.22 16.23 -0.09
C GLY A 110 -10.39 15.16 -1.17
N SER A 111 -9.80 15.30 -2.35
CA SER A 111 -9.84 14.27 -3.40
C SER A 111 -8.57 14.20 -4.23
N MET A 112 -8.25 12.99 -4.69
CA MET A 112 -7.10 12.72 -5.57
C MET A 112 -7.48 11.60 -6.55
N THR A 113 -7.00 11.69 -7.78
CA THR A 113 -7.09 10.62 -8.79
C THR A 113 -5.70 10.06 -9.04
N VAL A 114 -5.52 8.75 -8.92
CA VAL A 114 -4.24 8.10 -9.18
C VAL A 114 -4.13 7.70 -10.65
N ALA A 115 -2.96 7.95 -11.23
CA ALA A 115 -2.57 7.45 -12.54
C ALA A 115 -1.21 6.75 -12.43
N PHE A 116 -1.01 5.65 -13.15
CA PHE A 116 0.25 4.91 -13.18
C PHE A 116 0.93 5.05 -14.53
N THR A 117 2.26 5.14 -14.52
CA THR A 117 3.07 5.22 -15.73
C THR A 117 4.34 4.36 -15.60
N ASN A 118 4.85 3.95 -16.75
CA ASN A 118 6.16 3.29 -16.88
C ASN A 118 6.30 1.96 -16.09
N PHE A 119 5.23 1.20 -15.92
CA PHE A 119 5.34 -0.17 -15.47
C PHE A 119 6.22 -0.99 -16.44
N PRO A 120 6.93 -2.03 -15.96
CA PRO A 120 7.71 -2.90 -16.83
C PRO A 120 6.82 -3.60 -17.85
N ALA A 121 7.40 -4.02 -18.96
CA ALA A 121 6.67 -4.72 -20.01
C ALA A 121 6.00 -6.01 -19.47
N SER A 122 5.00 -6.50 -20.19
CA SER A 122 4.36 -7.79 -19.89
C SER A 122 5.39 -8.92 -19.79
N GLY A 123 5.19 -9.81 -18.81
CA GLY A 123 6.12 -10.89 -18.48
C GLY A 123 7.09 -10.55 -17.33
N TYR A 124 7.08 -9.31 -16.86
CA TYR A 124 7.80 -8.90 -15.64
C TYR A 124 6.80 -8.44 -14.59
N GLN A 125 7.03 -8.81 -13.33
CA GLN A 125 6.26 -8.27 -12.23
C GLN A 125 6.82 -6.89 -11.84
N GLY A 126 5.98 -5.86 -11.98
CA GLY A 126 6.25 -4.52 -11.46
C GLY A 126 5.40 -4.24 -10.22
N TRP A 127 5.99 -3.66 -9.18
CA TRP A 127 5.26 -3.25 -7.99
C TRP A 127 5.71 -1.88 -7.48
N VAL A 128 4.79 -1.15 -6.88
CA VAL A 128 5.05 0.14 -6.24
C VAL A 128 4.23 0.24 -4.96
N ILE A 129 4.82 0.81 -3.91
CA ILE A 129 4.12 1.17 -2.68
C ILE A 129 3.84 2.67 -2.74
N LEU A 130 2.56 3.02 -2.61
CA LEU A 130 2.11 4.39 -2.45
C LEU A 130 1.68 4.63 -1.01
N ARG A 131 2.41 5.48 -0.31
CA ARG A 131 2.06 5.95 1.02
C ARG A 131 1.25 7.24 0.92
N VAL A 132 0.02 7.20 1.38
CA VAL A 132 -0.95 8.31 1.29
C VAL A 132 -1.19 8.89 2.67
N THR A 133 -0.94 10.19 2.84
CA THR A 133 -1.36 10.95 4.03
C THR A 133 -2.64 11.71 3.70
N THR A 134 -3.65 11.60 4.57
CA THR A 134 -5.00 12.09 4.27
C THR A 134 -5.74 12.58 5.51
N THR A 135 -6.83 13.30 5.27
CA THR A 135 -7.81 13.74 6.28
C THR A 135 -9.09 12.91 6.20
N VAL A 136 -9.94 13.03 7.22
CA VAL A 136 -11.27 12.38 7.25
C VAL A 136 -12.12 12.82 6.07
N GLY A 137 -12.78 11.88 5.42
CA GLY A 137 -13.67 12.13 4.29
C GLY A 137 -12.97 12.36 2.95
N ALA A 138 -11.65 12.40 2.94
CA ALA A 138 -10.90 12.48 1.68
C ALA A 138 -11.10 11.23 0.81
N THR A 139 -10.95 11.38 -0.49
CA THR A 139 -11.13 10.28 -1.45
C THR A 139 -9.92 10.10 -2.35
N MET A 140 -9.66 8.83 -2.71
CA MET A 140 -8.68 8.45 -3.70
C MET A 140 -9.35 7.63 -4.80
N THR A 141 -9.43 8.19 -5.99
CA THR A 141 -9.97 7.50 -7.17
C THR A 141 -8.85 6.72 -7.87
N LEU A 142 -9.09 5.45 -8.09
CA LEU A 142 -8.18 4.53 -8.75
C LEU A 142 -8.52 4.39 -10.23
N PRO A 143 -7.54 4.18 -11.13
CA PRO A 143 -7.81 3.95 -12.54
C PRO A 143 -8.57 2.63 -12.76
N ALA A 144 -9.27 2.53 -13.89
CA ALA A 144 -10.03 1.33 -14.23
C ALA A 144 -9.19 0.06 -14.32
N ALA A 145 -7.88 0.18 -14.58
CA ALA A 145 -6.93 -0.93 -14.57
C ALA A 145 -6.82 -1.62 -13.21
N VAL A 146 -7.10 -0.89 -12.12
CA VAL A 146 -7.16 -1.48 -10.78
C VAL A 146 -8.48 -2.24 -10.64
N GLY A 147 -8.38 -3.54 -10.57
CA GLY A 147 -9.57 -4.41 -10.53
C GLY A 147 -10.17 -4.79 -11.88
N ALA A 148 -9.56 -4.40 -13.00
CA ALA A 148 -10.08 -4.70 -14.34
C ALA A 148 -9.97 -6.19 -14.74
N GLY A 149 -9.22 -6.98 -14.03
CA GLY A 149 -8.92 -8.38 -14.41
C GLY A 149 -10.06 -9.37 -14.26
N SER A 150 -11.08 -9.09 -13.51
CA SER A 150 -12.33 -9.86 -13.41
C SER A 150 -13.26 -9.16 -12.46
N SER A 151 -14.37 -8.65 -12.91
CA SER A 151 -15.46 -8.18 -12.05
C SER A 151 -14.98 -7.63 -10.67
N ALA A 152 -15.63 -6.72 -10.07
CA ALA A 152 -15.33 -6.03 -8.79
C ALA A 152 -14.77 -6.88 -7.62
N ALA A 153 -14.52 -8.16 -7.83
CA ALA A 153 -13.95 -9.10 -6.89
C ALA A 153 -12.44 -8.93 -6.64
N SER A 154 -11.69 -8.28 -7.52
CA SER A 154 -10.23 -8.19 -7.42
C SER A 154 -9.71 -7.17 -6.41
N VAL A 155 -10.59 -6.36 -5.83
CA VAL A 155 -10.24 -5.36 -4.80
C VAL A 155 -10.88 -5.70 -3.46
N LEU A 156 -10.92 -6.98 -3.11
CA LEU A 156 -11.48 -7.44 -1.85
C LEU A 156 -10.59 -7.02 -0.67
N GLY A 157 -11.23 -6.61 0.42
CA GLY A 157 -10.56 -6.33 1.68
C GLY A 157 -10.01 -4.92 1.84
N ILE A 158 -10.16 -4.02 0.87
CA ILE A 158 -9.82 -2.61 1.01
C ILE A 158 -10.96 -1.88 1.71
N GLN A 159 -10.66 -1.19 2.81
CA GLN A 159 -11.68 -0.47 3.55
C GLN A 159 -12.11 0.80 2.82
N GLY A 160 -13.42 1.02 2.78
CA GLY A 160 -14.00 2.24 2.20
C GLY A 160 -13.98 2.29 0.69
N ILE A 161 -13.63 1.17 0.00
CA ILE A 161 -13.64 1.13 -1.46
C ILE A 161 -15.06 0.91 -1.99
N SER A 162 -15.44 1.69 -2.97
CA SER A 162 -16.65 1.53 -3.77
C SER A 162 -16.43 2.12 -5.16
N SER A 163 -16.75 1.38 -6.21
CA SER A 163 -16.59 1.84 -7.61
C SER A 163 -15.21 2.46 -7.90
N ASN A 164 -14.13 1.79 -7.52
CA ASN A 164 -12.75 2.26 -7.64
C ASN A 164 -12.41 3.56 -6.87
N VAL A 165 -13.25 3.96 -5.93
CA VAL A 165 -12.97 5.10 -5.05
C VAL A 165 -12.78 4.60 -3.63
N ILE A 166 -11.66 4.94 -3.02
CA ILE A 166 -11.39 4.72 -1.60
C ILE A 166 -11.77 5.99 -0.84
N THR A 167 -12.67 5.88 0.13
CA THR A 167 -13.03 6.97 1.05
C THR A 167 -12.35 6.73 2.40
N PHE A 168 -11.53 7.67 2.83
CA PHE A 168 -10.81 7.60 4.10
C PHE A 168 -11.72 8.03 5.26
N LYS A 169 -12.07 7.08 6.12
CA LYS A 169 -12.93 7.35 7.28
C LYS A 169 -12.19 8.01 8.43
N GLU A 170 -10.88 7.91 8.47
CA GLU A 170 -10.01 8.45 9.52
C GLU A 170 -8.86 9.21 8.89
N ALA A 171 -8.41 10.28 9.56
CA ALA A 171 -7.19 10.98 9.18
C ALA A 171 -5.97 10.12 9.53
N GLY A 172 -4.97 10.10 8.67
CA GLY A 172 -3.78 9.31 8.94
C GLY A 172 -2.94 9.03 7.71
N THR A 173 -2.09 8.05 7.85
CA THR A 173 -1.19 7.59 6.79
C THR A 173 -1.50 6.13 6.47
N TYR A 174 -1.70 5.86 5.19
CA TYR A 174 -2.05 4.55 4.64
C TYR A 174 -1.01 4.14 3.62
N GLU A 175 -0.70 2.85 3.56
CA GLU A 175 0.20 2.29 2.55
C GLU A 175 -0.54 1.28 1.69
N TYR A 176 -0.41 1.46 0.40
CA TYR A 176 -1.01 0.61 -0.62
C TYR A 176 0.07 0.07 -1.55
N GLN A 177 0.08 -1.23 -1.77
CA GLN A 177 0.90 -1.85 -2.79
C GLN A 177 0.08 -2.08 -4.05
N PHE A 178 0.58 -1.59 -5.16
CA PHE A 178 0.06 -1.85 -6.49
C PHE A 178 1.06 -2.71 -7.25
N HIS A 179 0.61 -3.77 -7.89
CA HIS A 179 1.47 -4.60 -8.72
C HIS A 179 0.76 -5.02 -10.00
N THR A 180 1.56 -5.32 -11.02
CA THR A 180 1.10 -5.75 -12.34
C THR A 180 2.09 -6.73 -12.96
N GLU A 181 1.63 -7.59 -13.85
CA GLU A 181 2.43 -8.57 -14.59
C GLU A 181 2.28 -8.37 -16.11
N ASP A 182 1.42 -7.43 -16.52
CA ASP A 182 1.01 -7.23 -17.91
C ASP A 182 1.20 -5.78 -18.40
N GLY A 183 2.18 -5.09 -17.85
CA GLY A 183 2.50 -3.72 -18.27
C GLY A 183 1.54 -2.66 -17.73
N GLY A 184 0.73 -2.96 -16.72
CA GLY A 184 -0.23 -2.04 -16.13
C GLY A 184 -1.62 -2.11 -16.75
N THR A 185 -1.90 -3.10 -17.60
CA THR A 185 -3.25 -3.37 -18.12
C THR A 185 -4.18 -3.82 -17.00
N SER A 186 -3.70 -4.73 -16.15
CA SER A 186 -4.35 -5.15 -14.91
C SER A 186 -3.44 -4.81 -13.73
N ILE A 187 -3.98 -4.09 -12.75
CA ILE A 187 -3.25 -3.69 -11.56
C ILE A 187 -3.95 -4.27 -10.33
N TYR A 188 -3.20 -5.01 -9.53
CA TYR A 188 -3.67 -5.57 -8.27
C TYR A 188 -3.33 -4.63 -7.13
N LEU A 189 -4.25 -4.49 -6.17
CA LEU A 189 -4.15 -3.61 -5.01
C LEU A 189 -4.16 -4.40 -3.72
N SER A 190 -3.22 -4.09 -2.83
CA SER A 190 -3.17 -4.57 -1.45
C SER A 190 -2.99 -3.41 -0.48
N GLU A 191 -3.76 -3.38 0.60
CA GLU A 191 -3.55 -2.42 1.69
C GLU A 191 -2.56 -3.00 2.70
N LEU A 192 -1.45 -2.29 2.95
CA LEU A 192 -0.37 -2.73 3.85
C LEU A 192 -0.54 -2.24 5.29
N THR A 193 -1.19 -1.08 5.48
CA THR A 193 -1.35 -0.42 6.79
C THR A 193 -2.32 -1.14 7.70
N ARG A 194 -3.25 -1.89 7.12
CA ARG A 194 -4.24 -2.60 7.92
C ARG A 194 -3.60 -3.80 8.61
N PRO A 195 -3.66 -3.91 9.94
CA PRO A 195 -3.18 -5.11 10.62
C PRO A 195 -3.93 -6.33 10.07
N ARG A 196 -3.20 -7.25 9.45
CA ARG A 196 -3.75 -8.53 8.93
C ARG A 196 -4.43 -9.37 10.00
N ASN A 197 -4.22 -9.03 11.28
CA ASN A 197 -4.70 -9.76 12.44
C ASN A 197 -6.02 -9.25 13.02
N ARG A 198 -6.78 -8.42 12.31
CA ARG A 198 -8.12 -8.01 12.80
C ARG A 198 -9.09 -9.19 12.95
N TRP A 199 -8.76 -10.33 12.36
CA TRP A 199 -9.51 -11.60 12.49
C TRP A 199 -9.05 -12.48 13.65
N VAL A 200 -7.95 -12.18 14.33
CA VAL A 200 -7.37 -13.08 15.34
C VAL A 200 -8.02 -12.93 16.71
N ASN A 201 -8.83 -11.88 16.93
CA ASN A 201 -9.58 -11.80 18.18
C ASN A 201 -11.00 -11.28 17.99
N PRO A 202 -11.94 -12.14 17.52
CA PRO A 202 -13.34 -11.77 17.44
C PRO A 202 -13.98 -11.46 18.81
N LEU A 203 -13.26 -11.71 19.91
CA LEU A 203 -13.71 -11.45 21.27
C LEU A 203 -13.33 -10.04 21.79
N PHE A 204 -12.43 -9.32 21.12
CA PHE A 204 -12.11 -7.93 21.44
C PHE A 204 -12.68 -6.97 20.39
N ILE A 205 -13.99 -6.86 20.38
CA ILE A 205 -14.66 -5.77 19.67
C ILE A 205 -14.55 -4.55 20.57
N ALA A 206 -13.46 -3.81 20.42
CA ALA A 206 -13.05 -2.73 21.32
C ALA A 206 -13.80 -1.42 21.09
N SER A 207 -15.07 -1.44 20.68
CA SER A 207 -15.85 -0.21 20.53
C SER A 207 -17.07 -0.24 21.45
N SER A 208 -17.04 0.60 22.49
CA SER A 208 -18.19 0.89 23.33
C SER A 208 -18.47 2.36 23.33
N GLU A 209 -19.72 2.72 23.55
CA GLU A 209 -20.17 4.10 23.76
C GLU A 209 -20.96 4.19 25.06
N ASP A 210 -20.88 5.33 25.72
CA ASP A 210 -21.81 5.75 26.77
C ASP A 210 -23.04 6.33 26.07
N LEU A 211 -24.16 5.61 26.16
CA LEU A 211 -25.40 5.99 25.49
C LEU A 211 -26.15 7.05 26.34
N ALA A 212 -26.02 8.28 25.91
CA ALA A 212 -26.69 9.39 26.58
C ALA A 212 -28.24 9.32 26.44
N PRO A 213 -28.99 9.93 27.36
CA PRO A 213 -30.42 10.05 27.25
C PRO A 213 -30.87 10.70 25.94
N SER A 214 -31.89 10.16 25.33
CA SER A 214 -32.50 10.62 24.05
C SER A 214 -31.55 10.50 22.84
N ALA A 215 -30.39 9.82 22.96
CA ALA A 215 -29.45 9.65 21.87
C ALA A 215 -29.84 8.47 20.94
N ALA A 216 -29.28 8.50 19.75
CA ALA A 216 -29.28 7.34 18.87
C ALA A 216 -28.03 6.47 19.15
N ALA A 217 -28.25 5.20 19.42
CA ALA A 217 -27.17 4.24 19.57
C ALA A 217 -26.35 4.12 18.26
N SER A 218 -25.05 4.26 18.36
CA SER A 218 -24.15 4.20 17.21
C SER A 218 -24.15 2.80 16.58
N LEU A 219 -24.29 2.75 15.27
CA LEU A 219 -24.16 1.50 14.52
C LEU A 219 -22.68 1.11 14.28
N THR A 220 -21.74 1.99 14.60
CA THR A 220 -20.30 1.71 14.43
C THR A 220 -19.64 1.15 15.70
N THR A 221 -20.34 1.23 16.85
CA THR A 221 -19.89 0.63 18.11
C THR A 221 -20.58 -0.71 18.35
N TYR A 222 -19.84 -1.64 18.95
CA TYR A 222 -20.38 -2.96 19.28
C TYR A 222 -21.31 -2.91 20.51
N ASN A 223 -20.88 -2.22 21.57
CA ASN A 223 -21.61 -2.12 22.83
C ASN A 223 -22.03 -0.68 23.10
N SER A 224 -23.31 -0.48 23.45
CA SER A 224 -23.81 0.75 24.06
C SER A 224 -24.13 0.44 25.51
N TYR A 225 -23.42 1.07 26.44
CA TYR A 225 -23.71 0.97 27.87
C TYR A 225 -24.31 2.28 28.38
N PHE A 226 -25.04 2.23 29.48
CA PHE A 226 -25.70 3.40 30.05
C PHE A 226 -25.90 3.25 31.54
N THR A 227 -26.06 4.41 32.18
CA THR A 227 -26.53 4.57 33.56
C THR A 227 -27.73 5.48 33.57
N THR A 228 -28.83 5.10 34.22
CA THR A 228 -30.03 5.95 34.30
C THR A 228 -30.22 6.55 35.69
N ALA A 229 -30.55 7.83 35.73
CA ALA A 229 -30.94 8.55 36.95
C ALA A 229 -32.44 8.97 36.94
N ALA A 230 -33.13 8.73 35.84
CA ALA A 230 -34.54 8.98 35.60
C ALA A 230 -35.10 8.00 34.57
N ALA A 231 -36.37 8.12 34.19
CA ALA A 231 -36.89 7.44 33.01
C ALA A 231 -36.30 8.04 31.74
N GLU A 232 -35.56 7.27 30.99
CA GLU A 232 -34.79 7.70 29.84
C GLU A 232 -35.14 6.90 28.58
N THR A 233 -34.87 7.48 27.43
CA THR A 233 -35.14 6.86 26.13
C THR A 233 -33.89 6.93 25.25
N ALA A 234 -33.78 6.01 24.28
CA ALA A 234 -32.79 6.04 23.21
C ALA A 234 -33.40 5.39 21.97
N THR A 235 -32.65 5.42 20.87
CA THR A 235 -33.07 4.81 19.60
C THR A 235 -32.00 3.92 19.03
N LEU A 236 -32.39 2.88 18.29
CA LEU A 236 -31.52 2.07 17.45
C LEU A 236 -32.07 2.06 16.03
N ALA A 237 -31.31 2.59 15.09
CA ALA A 237 -31.63 2.59 13.67
C ALA A 237 -31.52 1.18 13.06
N ALA A 238 -32.00 1.01 11.82
CA ALA A 238 -31.79 -0.20 11.03
C ALA A 238 -30.28 -0.48 10.85
N GLY A 239 -29.88 -1.73 10.97
CA GLY A 239 -28.51 -2.18 10.84
C GLY A 239 -28.14 -2.63 9.43
N THR A 240 -26.98 -3.25 9.32
CA THR A 240 -26.51 -3.97 8.12
C THR A 240 -26.54 -5.47 8.39
N THR A 241 -26.89 -6.28 7.39
CA THR A 241 -26.97 -7.75 7.55
C THR A 241 -25.69 -8.31 8.16
N GLY A 242 -25.84 -9.12 9.22
CA GLY A 242 -24.76 -9.70 10.01
C GLY A 242 -24.24 -8.84 11.15
N GLN A 243 -24.71 -7.59 11.27
CA GLN A 243 -24.30 -6.68 12.35
C GLN A 243 -24.78 -7.18 13.71
N ILE A 244 -23.93 -7.06 14.72
CA ILE A 244 -24.24 -7.38 16.11
C ILE A 244 -24.20 -6.09 16.91
N LYS A 245 -25.17 -5.90 17.82
CA LYS A 245 -25.27 -4.79 18.76
C LYS A 245 -25.57 -5.31 20.15
N VAL A 246 -24.79 -4.86 21.13
CA VAL A 246 -24.99 -5.19 22.54
C VAL A 246 -25.47 -3.94 23.28
N PHE A 247 -26.39 -4.13 24.21
CA PHE A 247 -26.80 -3.11 25.17
C PHE A 247 -26.51 -3.60 26.59
N SER A 248 -25.98 -2.73 27.44
CA SER A 248 -25.60 -3.06 28.82
C SER A 248 -26.02 -1.97 29.80
N ALA A 249 -26.90 -2.28 30.70
CA ALA A 249 -27.25 -1.38 31.81
C ALA A 249 -26.20 -1.48 32.92
N VAL A 250 -25.28 -0.51 32.97
CA VAL A 250 -24.24 -0.45 34.01
C VAL A 250 -24.87 -0.17 35.38
N ASP A 251 -25.77 0.81 35.43
CA ASP A 251 -26.55 1.12 36.62
C ASP A 251 -27.92 1.65 36.24
N ILE A 252 -28.93 1.30 37.07
CA ILE A 252 -30.30 1.81 37.02
C ILE A 252 -30.60 2.38 38.40
N THR A 253 -30.22 3.64 38.63
CA THR A 253 -30.41 4.30 39.92
C THR A 253 -31.86 4.68 40.11
N SER A 254 -32.55 5.19 39.07
CA SER A 254 -33.97 5.52 39.07
C SER A 254 -34.49 5.56 37.64
N GLY A 255 -35.72 5.05 37.43
CA GLY A 255 -36.35 4.98 36.10
C GLY A 255 -35.67 3.98 35.15
N ASN A 256 -36.33 3.66 34.09
CA ASN A 256 -35.87 2.66 33.10
C ASN A 256 -35.24 3.34 31.91
N MET A 257 -34.32 2.65 31.23
CA MET A 257 -33.93 2.97 29.84
C MET A 257 -34.88 2.23 28.89
N VAL A 258 -35.49 2.96 27.98
CA VAL A 258 -36.33 2.40 26.90
C VAL A 258 -35.70 2.70 25.55
N ILE A 259 -35.28 1.67 24.83
CA ILE A 259 -34.67 1.83 23.51
C ILE A 259 -35.71 1.47 22.44
N THR A 260 -36.03 2.44 21.58
CA THR A 260 -36.86 2.22 20.39
C THR A 260 -36.04 1.68 19.26
N VAL A 261 -36.37 0.49 18.77
CA VAL A 261 -35.60 -0.26 17.75
C VAL A 261 -36.34 -0.24 16.42
N THR A 262 -35.72 0.33 15.40
CA THR A 262 -36.22 0.28 14.02
C THR A 262 -36.09 -1.13 13.45
N ASN A 263 -37.15 -1.62 12.82
CA ASN A 263 -37.22 -2.97 12.25
C ASN A 263 -36.99 -4.06 13.32
N ALA A 264 -37.72 -4.02 14.40
CA ALA A 264 -37.64 -5.03 15.46
C ALA A 264 -38.18 -6.38 14.99
N GLY A 265 -37.36 -7.42 15.12
CA GLY A 265 -37.65 -8.79 14.67
C GLY A 265 -38.70 -9.52 15.53
N TRP A 266 -38.97 -9.03 16.74
CA TRP A 266 -40.06 -9.51 17.62
C TRP A 266 -41.42 -8.83 17.35
N LYS A 267 -41.45 -7.97 16.34
CA LYS A 267 -42.69 -7.38 15.81
C LYS A 267 -42.97 -7.85 14.38
N SER A 268 -44.24 -7.98 14.04
CA SER A 268 -44.65 -8.31 12.69
C SER A 268 -44.21 -7.24 11.67
N SER A 269 -44.28 -5.95 12.07
CA SER A 269 -43.81 -4.81 11.30
C SER A 269 -43.45 -3.62 12.20
N GLY A 270 -42.61 -2.70 11.69
CA GLY A 270 -42.31 -1.42 12.33
C GLY A 270 -41.29 -1.49 13.46
N THR A 271 -41.48 -0.60 14.42
CA THR A 271 -40.58 -0.43 15.57
C THR A 271 -41.03 -1.29 16.76
N GLY A 272 -40.09 -1.73 17.55
CA GLY A 272 -40.31 -2.31 18.86
C GLY A 272 -39.53 -1.55 19.93
N THR A 273 -39.74 -1.90 21.21
CA THR A 273 -38.96 -1.34 22.30
C THR A 273 -38.26 -2.39 23.11
N ILE A 274 -37.14 -2.01 23.71
CA ILE A 274 -36.38 -2.80 24.67
C ILE A 274 -36.33 -1.95 25.96
N THR A 275 -36.83 -2.50 27.06
CA THR A 275 -36.84 -1.84 28.37
C THR A 275 -35.82 -2.51 29.30
N PHE A 276 -34.94 -1.72 29.88
CA PHE A 276 -33.97 -2.13 30.89
C PHE A 276 -34.37 -1.47 32.22
N ALA A 277 -34.75 -2.31 33.19
CA ALA A 277 -35.29 -1.88 34.47
C ALA A 277 -34.40 -2.21 35.66
N THR A 278 -33.31 -2.96 35.44
CA THR A 278 -32.44 -3.42 36.53
C THR A 278 -30.98 -3.28 36.13
N ARG A 279 -30.14 -2.98 37.13
CA ARG A 279 -28.68 -2.98 36.97
C ARG A 279 -28.19 -4.34 36.49
N GLY A 280 -27.25 -4.35 35.50
CA GLY A 280 -26.69 -5.56 34.92
C GLY A 280 -27.58 -6.20 33.86
N ALA A 281 -28.79 -5.65 33.59
CA ALA A 281 -29.57 -6.09 32.44
C ALA A 281 -28.83 -5.81 31.13
N GLY A 282 -28.99 -6.70 30.18
CA GLY A 282 -28.36 -6.55 28.88
C GLY A 282 -29.00 -7.40 27.80
N CYS A 283 -28.79 -7.07 26.57
CA CYS A 283 -29.16 -7.93 25.44
C CYS A 283 -28.19 -7.82 24.28
N THR A 284 -28.15 -8.88 23.48
CA THR A 284 -27.40 -8.94 22.21
C THR A 284 -28.38 -9.08 21.07
N LEU A 285 -28.29 -8.19 20.12
CA LEU A 285 -29.10 -8.17 18.91
C LEU A 285 -28.25 -8.52 17.69
N GLN A 286 -28.83 -9.20 16.73
CA GLN A 286 -28.23 -9.43 15.41
C GLN A 286 -29.19 -8.93 14.31
N TYR A 287 -28.68 -8.20 13.35
CA TYR A 287 -29.45 -7.73 12.20
C TYR A 287 -29.43 -8.76 11.07
N ILE A 288 -30.56 -9.40 10.83
CA ILE A 288 -30.73 -10.46 9.83
C ILE A 288 -32.06 -10.20 9.09
N ASN A 289 -32.07 -10.43 7.78
CA ASN A 289 -33.28 -10.30 6.97
C ASN A 289 -34.01 -8.95 7.22
N SER A 290 -33.22 -7.85 7.19
CA SER A 290 -33.70 -6.48 7.39
C SER A 290 -34.33 -6.18 8.74
N LYS A 291 -34.10 -7.01 9.77
CA LYS A 291 -34.63 -6.85 11.12
C LYS A 291 -33.60 -7.14 12.19
N TRP A 292 -33.76 -6.51 13.38
CA TRP A 292 -33.02 -6.82 14.59
C TRP A 292 -33.67 -8.00 15.33
N PHE A 293 -32.93 -9.09 15.54
CA PHE A 293 -33.35 -10.22 16.34
C PHE A 293 -32.54 -10.30 17.63
N CYS A 294 -33.23 -10.56 18.75
CA CYS A 294 -32.56 -10.83 20.03
C CYS A 294 -31.94 -12.25 20.00
N ILE A 295 -30.63 -12.35 20.13
CA ILE A 295 -29.88 -13.62 20.19
C ILE A 295 -29.37 -13.92 21.60
N GLY A 296 -29.44 -12.99 22.52
CA GLY A 296 -29.11 -13.15 23.93
C GLY A 296 -29.81 -12.10 24.76
N ASN A 297 -30.39 -12.50 25.90
CA ASN A 297 -31.12 -11.58 26.80
C ASN A 297 -30.83 -11.92 28.27
N ASN A 298 -30.49 -10.89 29.03
CA ASN A 298 -30.36 -10.94 30.47
C ASN A 298 -31.18 -9.79 31.10
N GLY A 299 -32.42 -10.06 31.44
CA GLY A 299 -33.26 -9.12 32.18
C GLY A 299 -33.86 -7.92 31.41
N ALA A 300 -33.66 -7.84 30.10
CA ALA A 300 -34.32 -6.84 29.27
C ALA A 300 -35.73 -7.31 28.82
N THR A 301 -36.69 -6.40 28.72
CA THR A 301 -38.07 -6.70 28.28
C THR A 301 -38.30 -6.16 26.87
N PHE A 302 -38.84 -6.99 25.99
CA PHE A 302 -39.11 -6.67 24.59
C PHE A 302 -40.60 -6.46 24.36
N ALA A 303 -41.00 -5.32 23.76
CA ALA A 303 -42.40 -4.99 23.49
C ALA A 303 -42.63 -4.45 22.08
#